data_b2e02241b55d13a1b4a8faf75f0abd71
#
_entry.id   b2e02241b55d13a1b4a8faf75f0abd71
#
_cell.length_a   1.000
_cell.length_b   1.000
_cell.length_c   1.000
_cell.angle_alpha   90.00
_cell.angle_beta   90.00
_cell.angle_gamma   90.00
#
_symmetry.space_group_name_H-M   'P 1'
#
loop_
_entity.id
_entity.type
_entity.pdbx_description
1 polymer ?
#
loop_
_entity_poly.entity_id
_entity_poly.type
_entity_poly.pdbx_seq_one_letter_code
_entity_poly.pdbx_strand_id
1 'polypeptide(L)'
;MQVSRRLLVLLALVVAVVVASAAALLFVAPQPTVPTEEQETRVVVASTGLIGEVVYKLTGGKVSVRVLLPPGAEIHDWEPSPSDIVTVGRAVLVVYTSDSLEVYMRKLLEASGSRAVVVRMEDAPGVELISIDHEDHDHDHHHHGDVDPHIWLSLKNYIAFVRHLSQQLAAIFPELKNQIEENERMITGKAEALLNEYRERLRPYRGRPFLTEHLAFRYLAKEFGLTNVAIKGIEEQEPDPQHLTELLEFVTSNRIGVIYVDDPTAVSKTVESFARDLGLRILKLDTMEAMTLDEAVAGNGYLERMRQNLEALLEGFTG
;
A
#
# COMPACT_ATOMS: atom_id res chain seq x y z
N MET A 1 -52.04 58.69 10.55
CA MET A 1 -52.04 57.91 9.29
C MET A 1 -52.42 56.48 9.62
N GLN A 2 -53.64 56.05 9.31
CA GLN A 2 -54.09 54.69 9.53
C GLN A 2 -53.67 53.82 8.31
N VAL A 3 -52.74 52.92 8.50
CA VAL A 3 -52.37 51.97 7.46
C VAL A 3 -53.56 51.03 7.21
N SER A 4 -54.04 51.02 5.98
CA SER A 4 -55.22 50.20 5.59
C SER A 4 -54.98 48.73 5.87
N ARG A 5 -55.95 48.02 6.47
CA ARG A 5 -55.92 46.58 6.78
C ARG A 5 -55.58 45.73 5.56
N ARG A 6 -55.93 46.21 4.35
CA ARG A 6 -55.62 45.58 3.06
C ARG A 6 -54.11 45.61 2.73
N LEU A 7 -53.40 46.70 3.11
CA LEU A 7 -51.98 46.88 2.88
C LEU A 7 -51.16 45.94 3.77
N LEU A 8 -51.61 45.75 5.03
CA LEU A 8 -50.99 44.82 5.98
C LEU A 8 -51.14 43.37 5.55
N VAL A 9 -52.29 42.97 4.99
CA VAL A 9 -52.53 41.64 4.46
C VAL A 9 -51.68 41.34 3.20
N LEU A 10 -51.55 42.34 2.31
CA LEU A 10 -50.69 42.20 1.13
C LEU A 10 -49.21 42.08 1.51
N LEU A 11 -48.75 42.85 2.49
CA LEU A 11 -47.36 42.77 2.97
C LEU A 11 -47.07 41.42 3.64
N ALA A 12 -48.02 40.89 4.42
CA ALA A 12 -47.89 39.56 5.03
C ALA A 12 -47.84 38.41 3.99
N LEU A 13 -48.63 38.52 2.92
CA LEU A 13 -48.60 37.56 1.80
C LEU A 13 -47.27 37.58 1.02
N VAL A 14 -46.76 38.79 0.76
CA VAL A 14 -45.43 38.90 0.07
C VAL A 14 -44.30 38.34 0.92
N VAL A 15 -44.29 38.61 2.24
CA VAL A 15 -43.31 38.07 3.17
C VAL A 15 -43.44 36.55 3.26
N ALA A 16 -44.63 35.97 3.28
CA ALA A 16 -44.86 34.53 3.29
C ALA A 16 -44.36 33.85 2.03
N VAL A 17 -44.55 34.45 0.85
CA VAL A 17 -44.06 33.95 -0.44
C VAL A 17 -42.51 34.00 -0.51
N VAL A 18 -41.90 35.08 -0.03
CA VAL A 18 -40.45 35.23 0.00
C VAL A 18 -39.81 34.22 0.95
N VAL A 19 -40.40 34.00 2.14
CA VAL A 19 -39.91 32.99 3.10
C VAL A 19 -40.11 31.57 2.57
N ALA A 20 -41.20 31.27 1.92
CA ALA A 20 -41.43 29.94 1.29
C ALA A 20 -40.44 29.68 0.14
N SER A 21 -40.14 30.70 -0.68
CA SER A 21 -39.16 30.59 -1.76
C SER A 21 -37.71 30.42 -1.25
N ALA A 22 -37.36 31.14 -0.14
CA ALA A 22 -36.05 30.97 0.48
C ALA A 22 -35.89 29.60 1.18
N ALA A 23 -36.96 29.08 1.80
CA ALA A 23 -36.96 27.73 2.39
C ALA A 23 -36.86 26.65 1.33
N ALA A 24 -37.47 26.81 0.14
CA ALA A 24 -37.36 25.86 -0.96
C ALA A 24 -35.93 25.82 -1.56
N LEU A 25 -35.21 26.96 -1.58
CA LEU A 25 -33.80 27.01 -2.01
C LEU A 25 -32.82 26.40 -1.00
N LEU A 26 -33.17 26.36 0.30
CA LEU A 26 -32.33 25.71 1.34
C LEU A 26 -32.55 24.18 1.44
N PHE A 27 -33.60 23.64 0.83
CA PHE A 27 -33.92 22.22 0.84
C PHE A 27 -33.51 21.47 -0.44
N VAL A 28 -32.76 22.09 -1.35
CA VAL A 28 -32.05 21.33 -2.39
C VAL A 28 -30.80 20.73 -1.73
N ALA A 29 -31.01 19.69 -0.91
CA ALA A 29 -29.93 18.80 -0.54
C ALA A 29 -29.28 18.28 -1.85
N PRO A 30 -27.94 18.29 -1.96
CA PRO A 30 -27.29 17.64 -3.08
C PRO A 30 -27.79 16.19 -3.08
N GLN A 31 -28.54 15.84 -4.13
CA GLN A 31 -28.94 14.45 -4.34
C GLN A 31 -27.65 13.65 -4.40
N PRO A 32 -27.51 12.52 -3.66
CA PRO A 32 -26.41 11.64 -3.88
C PRO A 32 -26.40 11.33 -5.38
N THR A 33 -25.33 11.70 -6.06
CA THR A 33 -25.15 11.37 -7.47
C THR A 33 -25.07 9.85 -7.54
N VAL A 34 -26.16 9.21 -7.93
CA VAL A 34 -26.14 7.80 -8.30
C VAL A 34 -25.11 7.71 -9.42
N PRO A 35 -24.05 6.89 -9.29
CA PRO A 35 -23.08 6.73 -10.35
C PRO A 35 -23.84 6.37 -11.62
N THR A 36 -23.59 7.09 -12.71
CA THR A 36 -24.17 6.74 -14.02
C THR A 36 -23.70 5.33 -14.39
N GLU A 37 -24.54 4.54 -15.05
CA GLU A 37 -24.24 3.16 -15.49
C GLU A 37 -22.88 3.05 -16.21
N GLU A 38 -22.41 4.12 -16.86
CA GLU A 38 -21.08 4.23 -17.47
C GLU A 38 -19.94 4.30 -16.46
N GLN A 39 -20.15 4.82 -15.25
CA GLN A 39 -19.15 4.83 -14.18
C GLN A 39 -19.04 3.49 -13.44
N GLU A 40 -20.12 2.71 -13.37
CA GLU A 40 -20.08 1.34 -12.84
C GLU A 40 -19.34 0.35 -13.74
N THR A 41 -19.15 0.68 -15.02
CA THR A 41 -18.50 -0.23 -15.99
C THR A 41 -16.99 -0.09 -16.07
N ARG A 42 -16.39 0.98 -15.51
CA ARG A 42 -14.93 1.24 -15.62
C ARG A 42 -14.23 0.97 -14.27
N VAL A 43 -14.15 -0.30 -13.94
CA VAL A 43 -13.52 -0.75 -12.67
C VAL A 43 -12.02 -0.95 -12.87
N VAL A 44 -11.22 -0.45 -11.92
CA VAL A 44 -9.82 -0.79 -11.77
C VAL A 44 -9.69 -1.86 -10.69
N VAL A 45 -9.03 -2.96 -11.03
CA VAL A 45 -8.71 -4.03 -10.09
C VAL A 45 -7.28 -3.85 -9.59
N ALA A 46 -7.10 -3.83 -8.29
CA ALA A 46 -5.83 -3.79 -7.60
C ALA A 46 -5.61 -5.10 -6.84
N SER A 47 -4.42 -5.66 -6.86
CA SER A 47 -4.15 -6.90 -6.10
C SER A 47 -4.24 -6.69 -4.60
N THR A 48 -3.66 -5.60 -4.09
CA THR A 48 -3.55 -5.28 -2.66
C THR A 48 -4.14 -3.91 -2.32
N GLY A 49 -4.36 -3.67 -1.02
CA GLY A 49 -4.79 -2.36 -0.52
C GLY A 49 -3.78 -1.25 -0.82
N LEU A 50 -2.47 -1.56 -0.80
CA LEU A 50 -1.40 -0.63 -1.16
C LEU A 50 -1.52 -0.17 -2.62
N ILE A 51 -1.68 -1.10 -3.55
CA ILE A 51 -1.89 -0.78 -4.98
C ILE A 51 -3.20 0.00 -5.16
N GLY A 52 -4.26 -0.42 -4.46
CA GLY A 52 -5.55 0.26 -4.45
C GLY A 52 -5.47 1.71 -3.97
N GLU A 53 -4.65 1.98 -2.94
CA GLU A 53 -4.38 3.34 -2.45
C GLU A 53 -3.80 4.24 -3.54
N VAL A 54 -2.79 3.74 -4.28
CA VAL A 54 -2.15 4.54 -5.34
C VAL A 54 -3.16 4.90 -6.41
N VAL A 55 -3.98 3.95 -6.87
CA VAL A 55 -5.07 4.22 -7.84
C VAL A 55 -6.05 5.24 -7.28
N TYR A 56 -6.52 5.03 -6.04
CA TYR A 56 -7.48 5.92 -5.39
C TYR A 56 -6.94 7.35 -5.27
N LYS A 57 -5.71 7.52 -4.79
CA LYS A 57 -5.09 8.83 -4.62
C LYS A 57 -4.82 9.52 -5.96
N LEU A 58 -4.33 8.81 -6.97
CA LEU A 58 -4.08 9.37 -8.29
C LEU A 58 -5.37 9.88 -8.93
N THR A 59 -6.46 9.13 -8.81
CA THR A 59 -7.76 9.48 -9.40
C THR A 59 -8.61 10.40 -8.52
N GLY A 60 -8.16 10.70 -7.29
CA GLY A 60 -8.93 11.48 -6.31
C GLY A 60 -10.23 10.78 -5.90
N GLY A 61 -10.25 9.46 -5.88
CA GLY A 61 -11.41 8.64 -5.52
C GLY A 61 -12.54 8.64 -6.56
N LYS A 62 -12.29 9.15 -7.78
CA LYS A 62 -13.31 9.25 -8.84
C LYS A 62 -13.47 7.98 -9.68
N VAL A 63 -12.60 7.00 -9.47
CA VAL A 63 -12.62 5.72 -10.18
C VAL A 63 -12.95 4.62 -9.18
N SER A 64 -13.79 3.67 -9.60
CA SER A 64 -14.11 2.50 -8.78
C SER A 64 -12.89 1.58 -8.70
N VAL A 65 -12.39 1.33 -7.49
CA VAL A 65 -11.28 0.41 -7.22
C VAL A 65 -11.81 -0.83 -6.53
N ARG A 66 -11.41 -2.00 -7.02
CA ARG A 66 -11.66 -3.30 -6.38
C ARG A 66 -10.33 -3.91 -5.98
N VAL A 67 -10.14 -4.13 -4.70
CA VAL A 67 -8.99 -4.84 -4.15
C VAL A 67 -9.30 -6.33 -4.11
N LEU A 68 -8.38 -7.16 -4.59
CA LEU A 68 -8.55 -8.63 -4.62
C LEU A 68 -8.25 -9.23 -3.25
N LEU A 69 -7.11 -8.87 -2.64
CA LEU A 69 -6.72 -9.39 -1.33
C LEU A 69 -7.70 -8.89 -0.26
N PRO A 70 -8.46 -9.77 0.40
CA PRO A 70 -9.39 -9.36 1.44
C PRO A 70 -8.65 -8.95 2.73
N PRO A 71 -9.25 -8.11 3.58
CA PRO A 71 -8.68 -7.73 4.86
C PRO A 71 -8.29 -8.94 5.71
N GLY A 72 -7.04 -8.94 6.22
CA GLY A 72 -6.53 -10.00 7.10
C GLY A 72 -6.11 -11.29 6.39
N ALA A 73 -6.16 -11.35 5.07
CA ALA A 73 -5.59 -12.47 4.32
C ALA A 73 -4.07 -12.32 4.22
N GLU A 74 -3.37 -13.46 4.30
CA GLU A 74 -1.92 -13.55 4.07
C GLU A 74 -1.64 -13.57 2.57
N ILE A 75 -0.82 -12.62 2.09
CA ILE A 75 -0.62 -12.39 0.66
C ILE A 75 0.08 -13.57 -0.05
N HIS A 76 1.00 -14.23 0.66
CA HIS A 76 1.80 -15.33 0.09
C HIS A 76 0.98 -16.63 -0.10
N ASP A 77 -0.07 -16.81 0.71
CA ASP A 77 -0.92 -18.02 0.72
C ASP A 77 -2.29 -17.81 0.08
N TRP A 78 -2.62 -16.56 -0.31
CA TRP A 78 -3.96 -16.26 -0.80
C TRP A 78 -4.21 -16.76 -2.22
N GLU A 79 -5.39 -17.38 -2.42
CA GLU A 79 -5.87 -17.84 -3.72
C GLU A 79 -7.17 -17.14 -4.13
N PRO A 80 -7.30 -16.74 -5.43
CA PRO A 80 -8.51 -16.06 -5.91
C PRO A 80 -9.71 -17.00 -5.97
N SER A 81 -10.88 -16.44 -5.67
CA SER A 81 -12.18 -17.10 -5.76
C SER A 81 -12.79 -17.00 -7.18
N PRO A 82 -13.84 -17.79 -7.50
CA PRO A 82 -14.57 -17.64 -8.76
C PRO A 82 -15.17 -16.25 -8.97
N SER A 83 -15.49 -15.50 -7.90
CA SER A 83 -15.98 -14.12 -8.01
C SER A 83 -14.89 -13.15 -8.46
N ASP A 84 -13.63 -13.44 -8.15
CA ASP A 84 -12.49 -12.62 -8.58
C ASP A 84 -12.25 -12.76 -10.09
N ILE A 85 -12.48 -13.95 -10.65
CA ILE A 85 -12.45 -14.19 -12.10
C ILE A 85 -13.45 -13.25 -12.80
N VAL A 86 -14.68 -13.16 -12.30
CA VAL A 86 -15.72 -12.28 -12.86
C VAL A 86 -15.32 -10.80 -12.73
N THR A 87 -14.75 -10.43 -11.57
CA THR A 87 -14.33 -9.06 -11.28
C THR A 87 -13.22 -8.62 -12.24
N VAL A 88 -12.18 -9.44 -12.41
CA VAL A 88 -11.06 -9.19 -13.32
C VAL A 88 -11.53 -9.15 -14.78
N GLY A 89 -12.49 -10.01 -15.15
CA GLY A 89 -13.07 -10.04 -16.51
C GLY A 89 -13.79 -8.74 -16.92
N ARG A 90 -14.22 -7.92 -15.94
CA ARG A 90 -14.90 -6.63 -16.16
C ARG A 90 -14.00 -5.42 -16.01
N ALA A 91 -12.76 -5.63 -15.59
CA ALA A 91 -11.83 -4.54 -15.34
C ALA A 91 -11.41 -3.84 -16.66
N VAL A 92 -11.15 -2.53 -16.57
CA VAL A 92 -10.48 -1.77 -17.65
C VAL A 92 -8.98 -1.71 -17.42
N LEU A 93 -8.55 -1.89 -16.16
CA LEU A 93 -7.15 -1.90 -15.73
C LEU A 93 -7.01 -2.89 -14.59
N VAL A 94 -5.98 -3.73 -14.63
CA VAL A 94 -5.53 -4.61 -13.54
C VAL A 94 -4.14 -4.17 -13.13
N VAL A 95 -3.94 -3.91 -11.85
CA VAL A 95 -2.67 -3.45 -11.29
C VAL A 95 -2.26 -4.38 -10.18
N TYR A 96 -1.01 -4.87 -10.22
CA TYR A 96 -0.44 -5.73 -9.18
C TYR A 96 1.07 -5.52 -9.03
N THR A 97 1.68 -6.14 -8.04
CA THR A 97 3.07 -5.88 -7.69
C THR A 97 4.05 -6.58 -8.64
N SER A 98 3.99 -7.91 -8.68
CA SER A 98 4.92 -8.73 -9.47
C SER A 98 4.39 -10.14 -9.71
N ASP A 99 4.94 -10.84 -10.69
CA ASP A 99 4.64 -12.25 -10.91
C ASP A 99 5.19 -13.15 -9.80
N SER A 100 6.19 -12.68 -9.05
CA SER A 100 6.76 -13.42 -7.90
C SER A 100 5.91 -13.33 -6.64
N LEU A 101 5.20 -12.22 -6.42
CA LEU A 101 4.29 -12.06 -5.27
C LEU A 101 2.92 -12.67 -5.56
N GLU A 102 2.28 -12.18 -6.64
CA GLU A 102 0.93 -12.61 -7.01
C GLU A 102 0.99 -13.73 -8.06
N VAL A 103 1.56 -14.87 -7.69
CA VAL A 103 1.78 -16.04 -8.57
C VAL A 103 0.52 -16.55 -9.26
N TYR A 104 -0.64 -16.29 -8.66
CA TYR A 104 -1.96 -16.64 -9.19
C TYR A 104 -2.41 -15.71 -10.33
N MET A 105 -1.84 -14.49 -10.46
CA MET A 105 -2.38 -13.43 -11.30
C MET A 105 -2.42 -13.81 -12.79
N ARG A 106 -1.40 -14.49 -13.30
CA ARG A 106 -1.38 -14.94 -14.69
C ARG A 106 -2.55 -15.88 -15.00
N LYS A 107 -2.77 -16.89 -14.15
CA LYS A 107 -3.89 -17.83 -14.31
C LYS A 107 -5.24 -17.14 -14.17
N LEU A 108 -5.34 -16.17 -13.27
CA LEU A 108 -6.56 -15.39 -13.04
C LEU A 108 -6.92 -14.54 -14.27
N LEU A 109 -5.94 -13.86 -14.87
CA LEU A 109 -6.11 -13.09 -16.10
C LEU A 109 -6.54 -13.98 -17.27
N GLU A 110 -5.91 -15.14 -17.45
CA GLU A 110 -6.28 -16.11 -18.51
C GLU A 110 -7.71 -16.64 -18.29
N ALA A 111 -8.05 -17.09 -17.08
CA ALA A 111 -9.35 -17.64 -16.75
C ALA A 111 -10.48 -16.61 -16.88
N SER A 112 -10.21 -15.34 -16.60
CA SER A 112 -11.20 -14.25 -16.71
C SER A 112 -11.49 -13.83 -18.13
N GLY A 113 -10.62 -14.16 -19.11
CA GLY A 113 -10.68 -13.65 -20.48
C GLY A 113 -10.60 -12.13 -20.56
N SER A 114 -10.00 -11.49 -19.56
CA SER A 114 -9.90 -10.04 -19.44
C SER A 114 -9.20 -9.41 -20.64
N ARG A 115 -9.68 -8.22 -21.04
CA ARG A 115 -9.05 -7.33 -22.03
C ARG A 115 -8.49 -6.07 -21.37
N ALA A 116 -8.40 -6.06 -20.06
CA ALA A 116 -7.86 -4.94 -19.30
C ALA A 116 -6.40 -4.66 -19.68
N VAL A 117 -6.03 -3.40 -19.59
CA VAL A 117 -4.60 -3.05 -19.51
C VAL A 117 -4.05 -3.67 -18.22
N VAL A 118 -2.87 -4.26 -18.29
CA VAL A 118 -2.20 -4.85 -17.13
C VAL A 118 -0.96 -4.01 -16.81
N VAL A 119 -0.84 -3.59 -15.55
CA VAL A 119 0.30 -2.83 -15.04
C VAL A 119 0.90 -3.56 -13.85
N ARG A 120 2.18 -3.91 -13.94
CA ARG A 120 2.95 -4.48 -12.82
C ARG A 120 3.87 -3.41 -12.25
N MET A 121 4.02 -3.38 -10.94
CA MET A 121 4.96 -2.48 -10.30
C MET A 121 6.40 -2.80 -10.71
N GLU A 122 6.74 -4.08 -10.82
CA GLU A 122 8.08 -4.55 -11.22
C GLU A 122 8.52 -4.06 -12.60
N ASP A 123 7.58 -3.80 -13.53
CA ASP A 123 7.86 -3.32 -14.90
C ASP A 123 7.97 -1.81 -14.99
N ALA A 124 7.67 -1.08 -13.94
CA ALA A 124 7.67 0.38 -13.99
C ALA A 124 9.09 0.92 -14.26
N PRO A 125 9.28 1.80 -15.26
CA PRO A 125 10.59 2.36 -15.57
C PRO A 125 11.22 3.04 -14.35
N GLY A 126 12.42 2.57 -13.96
CA GLY A 126 13.16 3.07 -12.81
C GLY A 126 12.96 2.27 -11.52
N VAL A 127 12.16 1.21 -11.53
CA VAL A 127 12.12 0.22 -10.45
C VAL A 127 13.42 -0.60 -10.49
N GLU A 128 14.08 -0.69 -9.33
CA GLU A 128 15.24 -1.54 -9.12
C GLU A 128 14.81 -2.83 -8.44
N LEU A 129 15.17 -3.98 -9.00
CA LEU A 129 14.87 -5.30 -8.44
C LEU A 129 16.09 -5.85 -7.67
N ILE A 130 15.83 -6.65 -6.64
CA ILE A 130 16.86 -7.38 -5.89
C ILE A 130 16.70 -8.85 -6.22
N SER A 131 17.75 -9.45 -6.79
CA SER A 131 17.78 -10.88 -7.07
C SER A 131 17.91 -11.68 -5.76
N ILE A 132 17.30 -12.86 -5.75
CA ILE A 132 17.52 -13.88 -4.73
C ILE A 132 18.61 -14.79 -5.28
N ASP A 133 19.82 -14.70 -4.69
CA ASP A 133 20.91 -15.60 -5.02
C ASP A 133 20.57 -16.99 -4.44
N HIS A 134 20.35 -17.96 -5.30
CA HIS A 134 20.28 -19.36 -4.90
C HIS A 134 21.72 -19.84 -4.67
N GLU A 135 22.20 -19.83 -3.43
CA GLU A 135 23.35 -20.66 -3.07
C GLU A 135 22.90 -22.12 -3.20
N ASP A 136 23.63 -22.90 -4.00
CA ASP A 136 23.37 -24.27 -4.40
C ASP A 136 22.97 -25.18 -3.22
N HIS A 137 21.69 -25.33 -2.97
CA HIS A 137 21.14 -26.46 -2.26
C HIS A 137 20.11 -27.15 -3.15
N ASP A 138 20.54 -28.28 -3.72
CA ASP A 138 19.76 -29.26 -4.47
C ASP A 138 18.51 -29.70 -3.67
N HIS A 139 17.42 -28.95 -3.75
CA HIS A 139 16.09 -29.46 -3.44
C HIS A 139 15.12 -28.92 -4.48
N ASP A 140 14.51 -29.86 -5.22
CA ASP A 140 13.44 -29.65 -6.22
C ASP A 140 12.21 -28.93 -5.61
N HIS A 141 12.35 -27.66 -5.30
CA HIS A 141 11.22 -26.79 -5.05
C HIS A 141 11.17 -25.75 -6.16
N HIS A 142 10.09 -25.77 -6.91
CA HIS A 142 9.77 -24.75 -7.91
C HIS A 142 9.63 -23.38 -7.23
N HIS A 143 10.75 -22.67 -7.07
CA HIS A 143 10.74 -21.29 -6.59
C HIS A 143 10.19 -20.39 -7.68
N HIS A 144 9.08 -19.75 -7.38
CA HIS A 144 8.39 -18.82 -8.25
C HIS A 144 9.04 -17.42 -8.18
N GLY A 145 10.31 -17.28 -8.60
CA GLY A 145 10.90 -15.98 -8.84
C GLY A 145 12.32 -15.82 -8.31
N ASP A 146 13.21 -15.39 -9.19
CA ASP A 146 14.60 -15.02 -8.87
C ASP A 146 14.70 -13.62 -8.23
N VAL A 147 13.57 -13.01 -7.82
CA VAL A 147 13.47 -11.61 -7.37
C VAL A 147 12.70 -11.52 -6.06
N ASP A 148 13.25 -10.76 -5.12
CA ASP A 148 12.59 -10.40 -3.87
C ASP A 148 11.29 -9.62 -4.16
N PRO A 149 10.11 -10.13 -3.75
CA PRO A 149 8.82 -9.54 -4.13
C PRO A 149 8.48 -8.23 -3.41
N HIS A 150 9.16 -7.87 -2.32
CA HIS A 150 8.82 -6.73 -1.45
C HIS A 150 9.26 -5.37 -2.04
N ILE A 151 9.03 -5.19 -3.34
CA ILE A 151 9.47 -4.07 -4.18
C ILE A 151 9.00 -2.71 -3.63
N TRP A 152 7.80 -2.68 -3.05
CA TRP A 152 7.18 -1.46 -2.52
C TRP A 152 7.88 -0.90 -1.27
N LEU A 153 8.72 -1.68 -0.60
CA LEU A 153 9.47 -1.21 0.59
C LEU A 153 10.67 -0.31 0.23
N SER A 154 10.86 0.03 -1.05
CA SER A 154 11.70 1.15 -1.50
C SER A 154 10.85 2.36 -1.87
N LEU A 155 11.15 3.52 -1.28
CA LEU A 155 10.55 4.80 -1.66
C LEU A 155 10.85 5.18 -3.11
N LYS A 156 12.05 4.84 -3.64
CA LYS A 156 12.38 5.06 -5.05
C LYS A 156 11.50 4.23 -5.98
N ASN A 157 11.33 2.95 -5.68
CA ASN A 157 10.49 2.07 -6.46
C ASN A 157 9.03 2.53 -6.42
N TYR A 158 8.54 2.93 -5.24
CA TYR A 158 7.21 3.51 -5.09
C TYR A 158 7.02 4.77 -5.95
N ILE A 159 7.99 5.69 -5.95
CA ILE A 159 7.95 6.90 -6.78
C ILE A 159 7.91 6.54 -8.27
N ALA A 160 8.76 5.60 -8.71
CA ALA A 160 8.80 5.13 -10.10
C ALA A 160 7.46 4.52 -10.51
N PHE A 161 6.89 3.67 -9.66
CA PHE A 161 5.58 3.06 -9.88
C PHE A 161 4.44 4.08 -9.95
N VAL A 162 4.38 5.03 -9.03
CA VAL A 162 3.35 6.10 -9.03
C VAL A 162 3.41 6.88 -10.34
N ARG A 163 4.60 7.24 -10.83
CA ARG A 163 4.79 7.92 -12.12
C ARG A 163 4.33 7.08 -13.30
N HIS A 164 4.67 5.80 -13.32
CA HIS A 164 4.24 4.90 -14.39
C HIS A 164 2.73 4.70 -14.40
N LEU A 165 2.15 4.40 -13.23
CA LEU A 165 0.71 4.18 -13.10
C LEU A 165 -0.10 5.44 -13.43
N SER A 166 0.39 6.64 -13.11
CA SER A 166 -0.28 7.90 -13.47
C SER A 166 -0.44 8.07 -14.97
N GLN A 167 0.58 7.68 -15.76
CA GLN A 167 0.53 7.73 -17.22
C GLN A 167 -0.51 6.77 -17.79
N GLN A 168 -0.57 5.54 -17.26
CA GLN A 168 -1.56 4.54 -17.68
C GLN A 168 -2.98 4.97 -17.33
N LEU A 169 -3.20 5.46 -16.11
CA LEU A 169 -4.50 5.99 -15.68
C LEU A 169 -4.94 7.19 -16.52
N ALA A 170 -4.04 8.14 -16.82
CA ALA A 170 -4.36 9.29 -17.67
C ALA A 170 -4.71 8.91 -19.11
N ALA A 171 -4.15 7.81 -19.63
CA ALA A 171 -4.51 7.27 -20.94
C ALA A 171 -5.90 6.60 -20.94
N ILE A 172 -6.24 5.87 -19.86
CA ILE A 172 -7.50 5.18 -19.69
C ILE A 172 -8.64 6.16 -19.32
N PHE A 173 -8.33 7.18 -18.50
CA PHE A 173 -9.27 8.18 -17.97
C PHE A 173 -8.85 9.59 -18.40
N PRO A 174 -8.89 9.94 -19.71
CA PRO A 174 -8.40 11.23 -20.21
C PRO A 174 -9.14 12.43 -19.60
N GLU A 175 -10.39 12.23 -19.16
CA GLU A 175 -11.19 13.22 -18.45
C GLU A 175 -10.62 13.59 -17.07
N LEU A 176 -9.81 12.72 -16.47
CA LEU A 176 -9.14 12.94 -15.17
C LEU A 176 -7.67 13.31 -15.29
N LYS A 177 -7.13 13.43 -16.52
CA LYS A 177 -5.70 13.60 -16.78
C LYS A 177 -5.05 14.68 -15.91
N ASN A 178 -5.60 15.88 -15.91
CA ASN A 178 -5.02 17.02 -15.17
C ASN A 178 -4.96 16.74 -13.66
N GLN A 179 -6.01 16.13 -13.12
CA GLN A 179 -6.06 15.78 -11.71
C GLN A 179 -5.05 14.66 -11.37
N ILE A 180 -4.93 13.65 -12.23
CA ILE A 180 -3.97 12.55 -12.07
C ILE A 180 -2.54 13.10 -12.06
N GLU A 181 -2.20 13.99 -12.98
CA GLU A 181 -0.88 14.60 -13.07
C GLU A 181 -0.57 15.52 -11.87
N GLU A 182 -1.57 16.23 -11.34
CA GLU A 182 -1.41 17.04 -10.12
C GLU A 182 -1.22 16.15 -8.88
N ASN A 183 -2.03 15.10 -8.74
CA ASN A 183 -1.92 14.15 -7.65
C ASN A 183 -0.60 13.36 -7.69
N GLU A 184 -0.14 12.98 -8.89
CA GLU A 184 1.17 12.33 -9.09
C GLU A 184 2.30 13.22 -8.52
N ARG A 185 2.37 14.49 -8.93
CA ARG A 185 3.38 15.43 -8.43
C ARG A 185 3.33 15.60 -6.91
N MET A 186 2.12 15.64 -6.34
CA MET A 186 1.93 15.77 -4.90
C MET A 186 2.39 14.52 -4.14
N ILE A 187 2.05 13.34 -4.63
CA ILE A 187 2.42 12.06 -4.00
C ILE A 187 3.93 11.84 -4.08
N THR A 188 4.51 11.99 -5.29
CA THR A 188 5.94 11.78 -5.50
C THR A 188 6.78 12.82 -4.76
N GLY A 189 6.35 14.09 -4.73
CA GLY A 189 7.03 15.14 -3.96
C GLY A 189 7.08 14.86 -2.46
N LYS A 190 6.00 14.31 -1.87
CA LYS A 190 5.99 13.89 -0.47
C LYS A 190 6.90 12.68 -0.24
N ALA A 191 6.91 11.71 -1.15
CA ALA A 191 7.78 10.54 -1.07
C ALA A 191 9.27 10.92 -1.18
N GLU A 192 9.63 11.83 -2.11
CA GLU A 192 10.98 12.36 -2.27
C GLU A 192 11.45 13.14 -1.03
N ALA A 193 10.56 13.94 -0.43
CA ALA A 193 10.86 14.67 0.81
C ALA A 193 11.15 13.69 1.95
N LEU A 194 10.32 12.65 2.11
CA LEU A 194 10.52 11.60 3.11
C LEU A 194 11.84 10.85 2.89
N LEU A 195 12.12 10.45 1.66
CA LEU A 195 13.36 9.77 1.30
C LEU A 195 14.60 10.61 1.66
N ASN A 196 14.59 11.90 1.31
CA ASN A 196 15.72 12.78 1.56
C ASN A 196 15.91 13.08 3.05
N GLU A 197 14.82 13.29 3.80
CA GLU A 197 14.85 13.46 5.25
C GLU A 197 15.55 12.27 5.93
N TYR A 198 15.11 11.04 5.63
CA TYR A 198 15.61 9.86 6.32
C TYR A 198 16.99 9.39 5.81
N ARG A 199 17.36 9.72 4.58
CA ARG A 199 18.77 9.53 4.14
C ARG A 199 19.76 10.28 5.02
N GLU A 200 19.43 11.49 5.44
CA GLU A 200 20.28 12.26 6.35
C GLU A 200 20.21 11.73 7.77
N ARG A 201 19.02 11.41 8.27
CA ARG A 201 18.83 10.92 9.65
C ARG A 201 19.43 9.52 9.87
N LEU A 202 19.36 8.64 8.88
CA LEU A 202 19.91 7.27 8.93
C LEU A 202 21.38 7.21 8.49
N ARG A 203 21.94 8.26 7.92
CA ARG A 203 23.35 8.30 7.49
C ARG A 203 24.37 7.85 8.53
N PRO A 204 24.24 8.20 9.83
CA PRO A 204 25.16 7.74 10.88
C PRO A 204 25.13 6.22 11.13
N TYR A 205 24.08 5.55 10.69
CA TYR A 205 23.84 4.11 10.94
C TYR A 205 24.13 3.23 9.72
N ARG A 206 24.72 3.77 8.66
CA ARG A 206 25.10 2.99 7.48
C ARG A 206 25.95 1.78 7.83
N GLY A 207 25.62 0.63 7.21
CA GLY A 207 26.24 -0.67 7.47
C GLY A 207 25.72 -1.37 8.73
N ARG A 208 24.87 -0.72 9.55
CA ARG A 208 24.29 -1.40 10.72
C ARG A 208 23.24 -2.42 10.32
N PRO A 209 23.30 -3.62 10.91
CA PRO A 209 22.25 -4.62 10.74
C PRO A 209 21.04 -4.30 11.63
N PHE A 210 19.87 -4.73 11.18
CA PHE A 210 18.64 -4.80 11.95
C PHE A 210 17.95 -6.14 11.72
N LEU A 211 17.29 -6.65 12.78
CA LEU A 211 16.66 -7.96 12.80
C LEU A 211 15.16 -7.83 12.66
N THR A 212 14.58 -8.58 11.72
CA THR A 212 13.12 -8.67 11.47
C THR A 212 12.61 -10.09 11.68
N GLU A 213 11.28 -10.24 11.79
CA GLU A 213 10.65 -11.55 11.83
C GLU A 213 10.86 -12.29 10.52
N HIS A 214 10.48 -11.71 9.36
CA HIS A 214 10.77 -12.26 8.04
C HIS A 214 11.58 -11.30 7.15
N LEU A 215 12.17 -11.81 6.08
CA LEU A 215 13.16 -11.09 5.25
C LEU A 215 12.50 -10.21 4.19
N ALA A 216 11.64 -9.27 4.60
CA ALA A 216 10.92 -8.36 3.70
C ALA A 216 11.69 -7.07 3.37
N PHE A 217 12.53 -6.58 4.27
CA PHE A 217 13.02 -5.19 4.24
C PHE A 217 14.34 -4.98 3.50
N ARG A 218 14.72 -5.88 2.57
CA ARG A 218 15.98 -5.79 1.81
C ARG A 218 16.04 -4.54 0.93
N TYR A 219 14.91 -4.13 0.31
CA TYR A 219 14.82 -2.90 -0.48
C TYR A 219 15.01 -1.65 0.37
N LEU A 220 14.34 -1.58 1.51
CA LEU A 220 14.50 -0.48 2.46
C LEU A 220 15.94 -0.44 3.00
N ALA A 221 16.50 -1.59 3.37
CA ALA A 221 17.89 -1.69 3.83
C ALA A 221 18.87 -1.17 2.78
N LYS A 222 18.76 -1.61 1.52
CA LYS A 222 19.58 -1.14 0.39
C LYS A 222 19.46 0.37 0.20
N GLU A 223 18.25 0.93 0.27
CA GLU A 223 18.00 2.36 0.04
C GLU A 223 18.68 3.27 1.05
N PHE A 224 18.76 2.84 2.32
CA PHE A 224 19.39 3.60 3.41
C PHE A 224 20.79 3.11 3.78
N GLY A 225 21.32 2.10 3.09
CA GLY A 225 22.64 1.54 3.33
C GLY A 225 22.72 0.76 4.64
N LEU A 226 21.65 0.08 5.03
CA LEU A 226 21.52 -0.82 6.17
C LEU A 226 21.64 -2.29 5.71
N THR A 227 21.61 -3.22 6.67
CA THR A 227 21.57 -4.67 6.38
C THR A 227 20.38 -5.29 7.11
N ASN A 228 19.45 -5.89 6.37
CA ASN A 228 18.34 -6.65 6.95
C ASN A 228 18.75 -8.11 7.14
N VAL A 229 18.57 -8.63 8.37
CA VAL A 229 18.63 -10.04 8.72
C VAL A 229 17.29 -10.45 9.33
N ALA A 230 16.89 -11.71 9.19
CA ALA A 230 15.57 -12.14 9.64
C ALA A 230 15.59 -13.55 10.22
N ILE A 231 14.58 -13.84 11.07
CA ILE A 231 14.36 -15.18 11.61
C ILE A 231 13.82 -16.09 10.52
N LYS A 232 12.78 -15.65 9.79
CA LYS A 232 12.14 -16.38 8.71
C LYS A 232 12.65 -15.94 7.33
N GLY A 233 12.48 -16.79 6.32
CA GLY A 233 12.83 -16.48 4.93
C GLY A 233 11.97 -15.36 4.31
N ILE A 234 12.13 -15.16 3.01
CA ILE A 234 11.43 -14.12 2.23
C ILE A 234 9.91 -14.39 2.16
N GLU A 235 9.51 -15.65 2.01
CA GLU A 235 8.11 -16.10 1.96
C GLU A 235 7.67 -16.69 3.31
N GLU A 236 8.17 -16.12 4.41
CA GLU A 236 7.86 -16.53 5.79
C GLU A 236 8.20 -18.01 6.13
N GLN A 237 9.07 -18.65 5.37
CA GLN A 237 9.48 -20.04 5.69
C GLN A 237 10.08 -20.12 7.09
N GLU A 238 9.62 -21.11 7.88
CA GLU A 238 10.15 -21.37 9.22
C GLU A 238 11.65 -21.69 9.15
N PRO A 239 12.46 -21.13 10.07
CA PRO A 239 13.89 -21.31 10.08
C PRO A 239 14.29 -22.72 10.44
N ASP A 240 15.33 -23.24 9.80
CA ASP A 240 15.98 -24.45 10.26
C ASP A 240 16.88 -24.19 11.52
N PRO A 241 17.25 -25.23 12.28
CA PRO A 241 18.06 -25.08 13.48
C PRO A 241 19.46 -24.48 13.26
N GLN A 242 20.05 -24.70 12.08
CA GLN A 242 21.36 -24.17 11.74
C GLN A 242 21.27 -22.66 11.53
N HIS A 243 20.30 -22.20 10.75
CA HIS A 243 20.03 -20.77 10.54
C HIS A 243 19.79 -20.04 11.87
N LEU A 244 19.00 -20.61 12.79
CA LEU A 244 18.76 -20.02 14.10
C LEU A 244 20.06 -19.89 14.92
N THR A 245 20.97 -20.88 14.83
CA THR A 245 22.25 -20.84 15.54
C THR A 245 23.14 -19.73 14.97
N GLU A 246 23.28 -19.66 13.67
CA GLU A 246 24.06 -18.62 12.97
C GLU A 246 23.50 -17.22 13.25
N LEU A 247 22.18 -17.08 13.23
CA LEU A 247 21.50 -15.81 13.53
C LEU A 247 21.73 -15.37 14.98
N LEU A 248 21.68 -16.31 15.93
CA LEU A 248 21.95 -16.02 17.35
C LEU A 248 23.37 -15.48 17.54
N GLU A 249 24.37 -16.12 16.90
CA GLU A 249 25.77 -15.66 16.93
C GLU A 249 25.90 -14.26 16.28
N PHE A 250 25.23 -14.06 15.15
CA PHE A 250 25.23 -12.78 14.43
C PHE A 250 24.62 -11.66 15.25
N VAL A 251 23.44 -11.88 15.84
CA VAL A 251 22.73 -10.90 16.69
C VAL A 251 23.57 -10.50 17.89
N THR A 252 24.18 -11.49 18.55
CA THR A 252 25.04 -11.26 19.73
C THR A 252 26.31 -10.49 19.36
N SER A 253 27.00 -10.90 18.28
CA SER A 253 28.26 -10.29 17.85
C SER A 253 28.05 -8.83 17.38
N ASN A 254 26.93 -8.54 16.76
CA ASN A 254 26.59 -7.20 16.27
C ASN A 254 25.84 -6.35 17.33
N ARG A 255 25.59 -6.89 18.52
CA ARG A 255 24.88 -6.22 19.63
C ARG A 255 23.53 -5.66 19.18
N ILE A 256 22.77 -6.45 18.44
CA ILE A 256 21.41 -6.09 18.03
C ILE A 256 20.53 -6.20 19.28
N GLY A 257 19.88 -5.09 19.66
CA GLY A 257 19.03 -5.01 20.86
C GLY A 257 17.54 -4.98 20.56
N VAL A 258 17.15 -5.04 19.28
CA VAL A 258 15.76 -4.91 18.83
C VAL A 258 15.47 -5.96 17.77
N ILE A 259 14.30 -6.59 17.88
CA ILE A 259 13.66 -7.34 16.79
C ILE A 259 12.42 -6.59 16.33
N TYR A 260 12.25 -6.48 15.03
CA TYR A 260 11.10 -5.84 14.40
C TYR A 260 10.12 -6.88 13.89
N VAL A 261 8.84 -6.64 14.12
CA VAL A 261 7.72 -7.49 13.72
C VAL A 261 6.61 -6.64 13.10
N ASP A 262 5.77 -7.23 12.28
CA ASP A 262 4.63 -6.53 11.67
C ASP A 262 3.59 -6.14 12.72
N ASP A 263 3.24 -7.06 13.60
CA ASP A 263 2.28 -6.83 14.68
C ASP A 263 2.84 -7.31 16.03
N PRO A 264 3.30 -6.40 16.90
CA PRO A 264 3.77 -6.74 18.24
C PRO A 264 2.73 -7.43 19.14
N THR A 265 1.45 -7.42 18.75
CA THR A 265 0.36 -8.08 19.51
C THR A 265 0.09 -9.52 19.06
N ALA A 266 0.68 -9.94 17.92
CA ALA A 266 0.47 -11.24 17.30
C ALA A 266 1.80 -11.95 16.96
N VAL A 267 2.80 -11.83 17.82
CA VAL A 267 4.15 -12.36 17.63
C VAL A 267 4.18 -13.89 17.65
N SER A 268 4.92 -14.51 16.74
CA SER A 268 5.11 -15.96 16.72
C SER A 268 5.89 -16.47 17.92
N LYS A 269 5.66 -17.75 18.32
CA LYS A 269 6.38 -18.35 19.45
C LYS A 269 7.90 -18.40 19.24
N THR A 270 8.34 -18.56 18.01
CA THR A 270 9.76 -18.55 17.64
C THR A 270 10.37 -17.18 17.94
N VAL A 271 9.72 -16.12 17.51
CA VAL A 271 10.14 -14.72 17.76
C VAL A 271 10.11 -14.39 19.26
N GLU A 272 9.02 -14.76 19.97
CA GLU A 272 8.92 -14.55 21.43
C GLU A 272 10.07 -15.22 22.19
N SER A 273 10.40 -16.46 21.85
CA SER A 273 11.48 -17.20 22.47
C SER A 273 12.82 -16.55 22.17
N PHE A 274 13.08 -16.21 20.90
CA PHE A 274 14.31 -15.58 20.46
C PHE A 274 14.53 -14.21 21.15
N ALA A 275 13.48 -13.38 21.20
CA ALA A 275 13.52 -12.07 21.85
C ALA A 275 13.77 -12.20 23.37
N ARG A 276 13.10 -13.13 24.03
CA ARG A 276 13.28 -13.38 25.48
C ARG A 276 14.67 -13.88 25.81
N ASP A 277 15.19 -14.86 25.05
CA ASP A 277 16.46 -15.51 25.34
C ASP A 277 17.66 -14.58 25.10
N LEU A 278 17.53 -13.62 24.18
CA LEU A 278 18.55 -12.59 23.90
C LEU A 278 18.26 -11.23 24.56
N GLY A 279 17.15 -11.07 25.27
CA GLY A 279 16.76 -9.81 25.90
C GLY A 279 16.46 -8.69 24.90
N LEU A 280 15.93 -9.02 23.72
CA LEU A 280 15.59 -8.04 22.67
C LEU A 280 14.29 -7.31 22.99
N ARG A 281 14.25 -6.02 22.67
CA ARG A 281 12.98 -5.28 22.58
C ARG A 281 12.26 -5.65 21.30
N ILE A 282 10.94 -5.72 21.35
CA ILE A 282 10.10 -5.94 20.16
C ILE A 282 9.53 -4.59 19.73
N LEU A 283 9.80 -4.18 18.51
CA LEU A 283 9.24 -2.97 17.89
C LEU A 283 8.46 -3.34 16.64
N LYS A 284 7.52 -2.46 16.25
CA LYS A 284 6.78 -2.63 14.99
C LYS A 284 7.62 -2.14 13.82
N LEU A 285 7.65 -2.94 12.73
CA LEU A 285 8.09 -2.54 11.40
C LEU A 285 7.13 -3.17 10.39
N ASP A 286 6.25 -2.35 9.83
CA ASP A 286 5.09 -2.76 9.04
C ASP A 286 5.50 -3.11 7.60
N THR A 287 5.29 -4.34 7.14
CA THR A 287 5.51 -4.72 5.73
C THR A 287 4.47 -4.10 4.80
N MET A 288 3.34 -3.65 5.32
CA MET A 288 2.19 -3.10 4.59
C MET A 288 1.47 -4.12 3.70
N GLU A 289 1.75 -5.40 3.83
CA GLU A 289 1.10 -6.49 3.10
C GLU A 289 -0.39 -6.58 3.43
N ALA A 290 -0.71 -6.48 4.72
CA ALA A 290 -2.09 -6.51 5.22
C ALA A 290 -2.80 -5.14 5.16
N MET A 291 -2.17 -4.11 4.58
CA MET A 291 -2.75 -2.77 4.50
C MET A 291 -4.03 -2.78 3.66
N THR A 292 -5.12 -2.26 4.20
CA THR A 292 -6.39 -2.13 3.49
C THR A 292 -6.53 -0.77 2.82
N LEU A 293 -7.34 -0.72 1.75
CA LEU A 293 -7.66 0.56 1.09
C LEU A 293 -8.40 1.51 2.05
N ASP A 294 -9.28 0.99 2.91
CA ASP A 294 -10.05 1.81 3.86
C ASP A 294 -9.14 2.48 4.90
N GLU A 295 -8.15 1.77 5.44
CA GLU A 295 -7.15 2.36 6.33
C GLU A 295 -6.33 3.45 5.65
N ALA A 296 -5.94 3.22 4.40
CA ALA A 296 -5.20 4.19 3.61
C ALA A 296 -6.02 5.46 3.33
N VAL A 297 -7.31 5.32 3.01
CA VAL A 297 -8.25 6.44 2.80
C VAL A 297 -8.51 7.19 4.12
N ALA A 298 -8.51 6.48 5.25
CA ALA A 298 -8.64 7.08 6.59
C ALA A 298 -7.36 7.82 7.06
N GLY A 299 -6.28 7.82 6.26
CA GLY A 299 -5.05 8.57 6.53
C GLY A 299 -3.87 7.73 6.98
N ASN A 300 -4.03 6.41 7.18
CA ASN A 300 -2.95 5.48 7.54
C ASN A 300 -2.46 4.69 6.31
N GLY A 301 -2.10 5.42 5.25
CA GLY A 301 -1.62 4.84 4.00
C GLY A 301 -0.10 4.70 3.93
N TYR A 302 0.40 4.37 2.73
CA TYR A 302 1.79 4.03 2.48
C TYR A 302 2.82 5.01 3.06
N LEU A 303 2.70 6.31 2.77
CA LEU A 303 3.70 7.30 3.21
C LEU A 303 3.72 7.48 4.73
N GLU A 304 2.56 7.37 5.39
CA GLU A 304 2.46 7.44 6.84
C GLU A 304 3.10 6.22 7.50
N ARG A 305 2.78 5.01 7.02
CA ARG A 305 3.36 3.76 7.51
C ARG A 305 4.87 3.69 7.23
N MET A 306 5.32 4.14 6.05
CA MET A 306 6.75 4.23 5.76
C MET A 306 7.48 5.18 6.71
N ARG A 307 6.88 6.33 7.05
CA ARG A 307 7.42 7.24 8.07
C ARG A 307 7.53 6.56 9.43
N GLN A 308 6.50 5.85 9.86
CA GLN A 308 6.50 5.11 11.12
C GLN A 308 7.59 4.04 11.13
N ASN A 309 7.78 3.31 10.04
CA ASN A 309 8.86 2.34 9.87
C ASN A 309 10.25 2.98 10.03
N LEU A 310 10.47 4.10 9.38
CA LEU A 310 11.76 4.80 9.44
C LEU A 310 12.04 5.40 10.82
N GLU A 311 11.00 5.88 11.54
CA GLU A 311 11.12 6.29 12.95
C GLU A 311 11.43 5.10 13.87
N ALA A 312 10.77 3.97 13.68
CA ALA A 312 11.02 2.75 14.45
C ALA A 312 12.47 2.26 14.28
N LEU A 313 13.02 2.31 13.07
CA LEU A 313 14.43 1.99 12.84
C LEU A 313 15.36 2.94 13.58
N LEU A 314 15.12 4.25 13.55
CA LEU A 314 15.89 5.24 14.29
C LEU A 314 15.80 5.00 15.79
N GLU A 315 14.61 4.71 16.33
CA GLU A 315 14.43 4.35 17.74
C GLU A 315 15.28 3.14 18.13
N GLY A 316 15.24 2.08 17.31
CA GLY A 316 16.01 0.87 17.58
C GLY A 316 17.53 1.05 17.49
N PHE A 317 18.00 2.03 16.70
CA PHE A 317 19.43 2.33 16.60
C PHE A 317 19.94 3.28 17.70
N THR A 318 19.07 4.07 18.33
CA THR A 318 19.42 5.07 19.35
C THR A 318 19.21 4.59 20.79
N GLY A 319 18.38 3.60 21.02
CA GLY A 319 18.08 2.98 22.33
C GLY A 319 18.89 1.75 22.58
#